data_e830d94d2e78a86125d644b2d293f1a7
#
_entry.id   e830d94d2e78a86125d644b2d293f1a7
#
_cell.length_a   1.000
_cell.length_b   1.000
_cell.length_c   1.000
_cell.angle_alpha   90.00
_cell.angle_beta   90.00
_cell.angle_gamma   90.00
#
_symmetry.space_group_name_H-M   'P 1'
#
loop_
_entity.id
_entity.type
_entity.pdbx_description
1 polymer ?
#
loop_
_entity_poly.entity_id
_entity_poly.type
_entity_poly.pdbx_seq_one_letter_code
_entity_poly.pdbx_strand_id
1 'polypeptide(L)'
;MKHRIIVLGAGYTGASAAGRLARRLRREDVAITLVTAEPDFVERVRMHQLATGQDLRPRPFSEMFAGTGVELRFARVTGVDVGRRTVAVTDTDGAGELEYDSLVYALGSGWNSQGVPGTDEHAYEIAGRPGALRLRERLAGLGAGAPVVVIGGGLTGLEAATEIAETRPDLDVALAIRGGLGDTFSPKGRQHLRKVLAHLGITVHEHSAVTAVEADRVTTADGTSLPSAATVWTTGFAVHPIAKATALEVSDTGQIVVDGAMRSVSHPDVYAIGDAALVQGPGDKPLRMSCASGIPTAWQAADSIAATLTGGKPPTVPLRYFNQCISLGRREGLIQYVTADDRAVRAALTGRLAALYKELVCKGAAWGVANPTFGLPPKRRPVVQNRTPATAPLAESA
;
A
#
# COMPACT_ATOMS: atom_id res chain seq x y z
N MET A 1 23.34 11.77 -22.80
CA MET A 1 23.10 11.52 -21.36
C MET A 1 22.03 10.44 -21.24
N LYS A 2 22.03 9.64 -20.17
CA LYS A 2 20.96 8.68 -19.88
C LYS A 2 19.72 9.42 -19.36
N HIS A 3 18.54 8.96 -19.72
CA HIS A 3 17.29 9.45 -19.15
C HIS A 3 17.14 8.93 -17.70
N ARG A 4 17.01 9.85 -16.74
CA ARG A 4 17.00 9.56 -15.30
C ARG A 4 15.56 9.28 -14.84
N ILE A 5 15.32 8.08 -14.35
CA ILE A 5 14.02 7.67 -13.80
C ILE A 5 14.20 7.45 -12.31
N ILE A 6 13.51 8.24 -11.49
CA ILE A 6 13.49 8.04 -10.04
C ILE A 6 12.17 7.40 -9.62
N VAL A 7 12.25 6.34 -8.80
CA VAL A 7 11.10 5.69 -8.18
C VAL A 7 11.17 5.93 -6.67
N LEU A 8 10.18 6.63 -6.11
CA LEU A 8 10.11 6.96 -4.70
C LEU A 8 9.29 5.92 -3.92
N GLY A 9 9.96 5.23 -3.01
CA GLY A 9 9.35 4.19 -2.19
C GLY A 9 9.46 2.80 -2.82
N ALA A 10 9.91 1.83 -2.03
CA ALA A 10 10.13 0.45 -2.45
C ALA A 10 9.11 -0.54 -1.86
N GLY A 11 7.87 -0.11 -1.62
CA GLY A 11 6.76 -1.01 -1.30
C GLY A 11 6.38 -1.89 -2.50
N TYR A 12 5.24 -2.60 -2.39
CA TYR A 12 4.73 -3.47 -3.46
C TYR A 12 4.71 -2.80 -4.84
N THR A 13 4.34 -1.53 -4.90
CA THR A 13 4.18 -0.79 -6.16
C THR A 13 5.50 -0.29 -6.71
N GLY A 14 6.30 0.42 -5.91
CA GLY A 14 7.54 1.02 -6.38
C GLY A 14 8.58 -0.02 -6.79
N ALA A 15 8.76 -1.08 -5.99
CA ALA A 15 9.66 -2.17 -6.35
C ALA A 15 9.23 -2.89 -7.65
N SER A 16 7.91 -3.14 -7.82
CA SER A 16 7.37 -3.71 -9.06
C SER A 16 7.57 -2.80 -10.27
N ALA A 17 7.38 -1.48 -10.11
CA ALA A 17 7.58 -0.52 -11.18
C ALA A 17 9.05 -0.43 -11.61
N ALA A 18 9.98 -0.30 -10.65
CA ALA A 18 11.41 -0.25 -10.92
C ALA A 18 11.93 -1.49 -11.66
N GLY A 19 11.52 -2.68 -11.20
CA GLY A 19 11.89 -3.94 -11.85
C GLY A 19 11.32 -4.09 -13.27
N ARG A 20 10.07 -3.65 -13.47
CA ARG A 20 9.44 -3.69 -14.78
C ARG A 20 10.08 -2.70 -15.76
N LEU A 21 10.44 -1.50 -15.32
CA LEU A 21 11.18 -0.52 -16.10
C LEU A 21 12.54 -1.08 -16.54
N ALA A 22 13.31 -1.66 -15.60
CA ALA A 22 14.62 -2.27 -15.88
C ALA A 22 14.54 -3.42 -16.90
N ARG A 23 13.39 -4.09 -17.00
CA ARG A 23 13.13 -5.14 -17.98
C ARG A 23 12.74 -4.60 -19.36
N ARG A 24 12.11 -3.40 -19.42
CA ARG A 24 11.58 -2.80 -20.64
C ARG A 24 12.56 -1.88 -21.36
N LEU A 25 13.48 -1.23 -20.64
CA LEU A 25 14.36 -0.19 -21.14
C LEU A 25 15.83 -0.66 -21.13
N ARG A 26 16.62 -0.17 -22.08
CA ARG A 26 18.05 -0.46 -22.17
C ARG A 26 18.82 0.32 -21.09
N ARG A 27 19.78 -0.34 -20.44
CA ARG A 27 20.62 0.27 -19.38
C ARG A 27 21.55 1.36 -19.91
N GLU A 28 21.86 1.30 -21.18
CA GLU A 28 22.69 2.30 -21.86
C GLU A 28 21.94 3.62 -22.00
N ASP A 29 20.60 3.56 -22.15
CA ASP A 29 19.75 4.70 -22.44
C ASP A 29 19.14 5.33 -21.18
N VAL A 30 18.98 4.55 -20.08
CA VAL A 30 18.31 4.99 -18.86
C VAL A 30 19.15 4.71 -17.61
N ALA A 31 18.98 5.57 -16.60
CA ALA A 31 19.41 5.34 -15.22
C ALA A 31 18.14 5.25 -14.36
N ILE A 32 17.95 4.13 -13.66
CA ILE A 32 16.78 3.91 -12.80
C ILE A 32 17.27 3.86 -11.35
N THR A 33 16.81 4.80 -10.53
CA THR A 33 17.15 4.86 -9.10
C THR A 33 15.88 4.58 -8.29
N LEU A 34 15.94 3.58 -7.40
CA LEU A 34 14.89 3.25 -6.45
C LEU A 34 15.26 3.81 -5.07
N VAL A 35 14.50 4.79 -4.60
CA VAL A 35 14.73 5.46 -3.31
C VAL A 35 13.87 4.81 -2.23
N THR A 36 14.47 4.38 -1.13
CA THR A 36 13.78 3.73 -0.01
C THR A 36 14.49 4.04 1.31
N ALA A 37 13.71 4.22 2.38
CA ALA A 37 14.26 4.42 3.72
C ALA A 37 14.66 3.08 4.39
N GLU A 38 14.11 1.95 3.94
CA GLU A 38 14.34 0.63 4.51
C GLU A 38 15.26 -0.18 3.61
N PRO A 39 16.18 -0.98 4.16
CA PRO A 39 17.04 -1.87 3.37
C PRO A 39 16.31 -3.12 2.87
N ASP A 40 15.23 -3.50 3.54
CA ASP A 40 14.45 -4.71 3.27
C ASP A 40 13.04 -4.40 2.82
N PHE A 41 12.51 -5.25 1.95
CA PHE A 41 11.09 -5.20 1.59
C PHE A 41 10.20 -5.62 2.76
N VAL A 42 9.23 -4.77 3.10
CA VAL A 42 8.25 -5.00 4.17
C VAL A 42 6.97 -5.59 3.61
N GLU A 43 6.64 -6.83 3.99
CA GLU A 43 5.38 -7.49 3.62
C GLU A 43 4.19 -6.89 4.40
N ARG A 44 3.76 -5.67 4.06
CA ARG A 44 2.69 -4.93 4.78
C ARG A 44 1.41 -5.75 5.00
N VAL A 45 1.08 -6.64 4.08
CA VAL A 45 -0.10 -7.52 4.18
C VAL A 45 0.01 -8.55 5.30
N ARG A 46 1.19 -8.65 5.96
CA ARG A 46 1.46 -9.58 7.05
C ARG A 46 1.80 -8.90 8.38
N MET A 47 1.58 -7.60 8.51
CA MET A 47 1.95 -6.88 9.72
C MET A 47 1.16 -7.36 10.95
N HIS A 48 -0.10 -7.82 10.79
CA HIS A 48 -0.85 -8.48 11.84
C HIS A 48 -0.18 -9.77 12.34
N GLN A 49 0.47 -10.52 11.45
CA GLN A 49 1.23 -11.74 11.80
C GLN A 49 2.53 -11.40 12.53
N LEU A 50 3.24 -10.36 12.09
CA LEU A 50 4.43 -9.86 12.77
C LEU A 50 4.09 -9.38 14.19
N ALA A 51 2.99 -8.64 14.32
CA ALA A 51 2.52 -8.11 15.61
C ALA A 51 2.13 -9.21 16.60
N THR A 52 1.74 -10.39 16.15
CA THR A 52 1.39 -11.54 16.99
C THR A 52 2.52 -12.54 17.21
N GLY A 53 3.74 -12.18 16.82
CA GLY A 53 4.94 -12.95 17.16
C GLY A 53 5.50 -13.80 16.02
N GLN A 54 4.94 -13.76 14.80
CA GLN A 54 5.52 -14.49 13.67
C GLN A 54 6.71 -13.72 13.09
N ASP A 55 7.80 -14.43 12.83
CA ASP A 55 8.94 -13.85 12.14
C ASP A 55 8.73 -13.94 10.62
N LEU A 56 8.88 -12.81 9.95
CA LEU A 56 8.81 -12.74 8.50
C LEU A 56 10.20 -12.86 7.91
N ARG A 57 10.32 -13.63 6.81
CA ARG A 57 11.60 -13.79 6.12
C ARG A 57 12.12 -12.44 5.62
N PRO A 58 13.35 -12.03 5.96
CA PRO A 58 13.99 -10.85 5.39
C PRO A 58 14.08 -10.95 3.86
N ARG A 59 13.91 -9.83 3.18
CA ARG A 59 14.02 -9.72 1.72
C ARG A 59 14.81 -8.46 1.37
N PRO A 60 16.16 -8.52 1.43
CA PRO A 60 17.02 -7.39 1.15
C PRO A 60 16.84 -6.88 -0.29
N PHE A 61 16.67 -5.58 -0.46
CA PHE A 61 16.57 -4.99 -1.80
C PHE A 61 17.84 -5.20 -2.61
N SER A 62 19.00 -5.27 -1.98
CA SER A 62 20.28 -5.59 -2.63
C SER A 62 20.24 -6.94 -3.34
N GLU A 63 19.62 -7.97 -2.75
CA GLU A 63 19.44 -9.28 -3.39
C GLU A 63 18.35 -9.23 -4.48
N MET A 64 17.21 -8.59 -4.18
CA MET A 64 16.07 -8.51 -5.10
C MET A 64 16.40 -7.79 -6.41
N PHE A 65 17.25 -6.77 -6.36
CA PHE A 65 17.63 -5.96 -7.51
C PHE A 65 19.02 -6.30 -8.06
N ALA A 66 19.70 -7.32 -7.52
CA ALA A 66 20.99 -7.77 -8.02
C ALA A 66 20.91 -8.08 -9.52
N GLY A 67 21.87 -7.55 -10.29
CA GLY A 67 21.93 -7.78 -11.73
C GLY A 67 20.83 -7.12 -12.56
N THR A 68 19.86 -6.40 -11.99
CA THR A 68 18.79 -5.71 -12.74
C THR A 68 19.25 -4.40 -13.39
N GLY A 69 20.25 -3.73 -12.82
CA GLY A 69 20.73 -2.41 -13.22
C GLY A 69 19.91 -1.26 -12.63
N VAL A 70 19.04 -1.56 -11.65
CA VAL A 70 18.42 -0.55 -10.80
C VAL A 70 19.40 -0.19 -9.71
N GLU A 71 19.65 1.10 -9.54
CA GLU A 71 20.43 1.67 -8.46
C GLU A 71 19.55 1.82 -7.21
N LEU A 72 20.04 1.36 -6.07
CA LEU A 72 19.37 1.50 -4.78
C LEU A 72 19.91 2.73 -4.04
N ARG A 73 19.02 3.63 -3.66
CA ARG A 73 19.35 4.77 -2.81
C ARG A 73 18.62 4.61 -1.47
N PHE A 74 19.36 4.26 -0.43
CA PHE A 74 18.81 4.14 0.92
C PHE A 74 18.76 5.52 1.56
N ALA A 75 17.60 6.17 1.45
CA ALA A 75 17.35 7.50 1.97
C ALA A 75 15.85 7.72 2.21
N ARG A 76 15.54 8.63 3.11
CA ARG A 76 14.18 9.12 3.34
C ARG A 76 13.89 10.29 2.40
N VAL A 77 12.82 10.20 1.64
CA VAL A 77 12.33 11.33 0.83
C VAL A 77 11.73 12.37 1.77
N THR A 78 12.19 13.62 1.64
CA THR A 78 11.76 14.76 2.45
C THR A 78 10.99 15.81 1.66
N GLY A 79 11.15 15.85 0.33
CA GLY A 79 10.44 16.78 -0.54
C GLY A 79 10.58 16.42 -2.02
N VAL A 80 9.72 17.01 -2.83
CA VAL A 80 9.77 16.94 -4.29
C VAL A 80 9.51 18.33 -4.86
N ASP A 81 10.41 18.82 -5.70
CA ASP A 81 10.23 20.04 -6.48
C ASP A 81 9.98 19.66 -7.95
N VAL A 82 8.73 19.72 -8.36
CA VAL A 82 8.31 19.31 -9.72
C VAL A 82 8.70 20.35 -10.78
N GLY A 83 8.87 21.62 -10.39
CA GLY A 83 9.33 22.68 -11.27
C GLY A 83 10.83 22.55 -11.61
N ARG A 84 11.64 22.25 -10.62
CA ARG A 84 13.09 21.98 -10.78
C ARG A 84 13.37 20.53 -11.18
N ARG A 85 12.41 19.63 -11.10
CA ARG A 85 12.57 18.19 -11.31
C ARG A 85 13.60 17.57 -10.37
N THR A 86 13.48 17.88 -9.08
CA THR A 86 14.38 17.37 -8.05
C THR A 86 13.61 16.71 -6.90
N VAL A 87 14.29 15.80 -6.22
CA VAL A 87 13.81 15.09 -5.03
C VAL A 87 14.79 15.34 -3.90
N ALA A 88 14.31 15.94 -2.82
CA ALA A 88 15.09 16.09 -1.60
C ALA A 88 15.04 14.78 -0.80
N VAL A 89 16.20 14.33 -0.35
CA VAL A 89 16.37 13.11 0.43
C VAL A 89 17.26 13.37 1.65
N THR A 90 17.13 12.52 2.67
CA THR A 90 18.03 12.52 3.84
C THR A 90 18.41 11.08 4.17
N ASP A 91 19.69 10.85 4.39
CA ASP A 91 20.27 9.58 4.82
C ASP A 91 21.30 9.79 5.94
N THR A 92 22.16 8.79 6.19
CA THR A 92 23.22 8.84 7.21
C THR A 92 24.30 9.89 6.91
N ASP A 93 24.47 10.24 5.64
CA ASP A 93 25.48 11.21 5.20
C ASP A 93 24.92 12.65 5.19
N GLY A 94 23.62 12.80 5.47
CA GLY A 94 22.94 14.09 5.57
C GLY A 94 21.89 14.32 4.49
N ALA A 95 21.59 15.59 4.22
CA ALA A 95 20.65 16.00 3.19
C ALA A 95 21.28 15.94 1.79
N GLY A 96 20.50 15.50 0.81
CA GLY A 96 20.91 15.41 -0.59
C GLY A 96 19.77 15.74 -1.53
N GLU A 97 20.09 15.95 -2.81
CA GLU A 97 19.12 16.20 -3.86
C GLU A 97 19.40 15.27 -5.06
N LEU A 98 18.34 14.74 -5.66
CA LEU A 98 18.39 13.87 -6.83
C LEU A 98 17.60 14.51 -7.97
N GLU A 99 18.20 14.66 -9.13
CA GLU A 99 17.53 15.18 -10.34
C GLU A 99 16.89 14.04 -11.15
N TYR A 100 15.73 14.29 -11.74
CA TYR A 100 15.04 13.33 -12.59
C TYR A 100 14.55 13.92 -13.92
N ASP A 101 14.38 13.04 -14.90
CA ASP A 101 13.70 13.34 -16.17
C ASP A 101 12.30 12.71 -16.17
N SER A 102 12.10 11.62 -15.42
CA SER A 102 10.78 11.03 -15.09
C SER A 102 10.75 10.60 -13.63
N LEU A 103 9.63 10.86 -12.94
CA LEU A 103 9.42 10.50 -11.54
C LEU A 103 8.27 9.50 -11.41
N VAL A 104 8.49 8.42 -10.65
CA VAL A 104 7.43 7.51 -10.20
C VAL A 104 7.21 7.72 -8.71
N TYR A 105 6.12 8.36 -8.34
CA TYR A 105 5.75 8.62 -6.95
C TYR A 105 4.99 7.42 -6.38
N ALA A 106 5.65 6.65 -5.51
CA ALA A 106 5.13 5.42 -4.92
C ALA A 106 5.35 5.35 -3.39
N LEU A 107 5.29 6.51 -2.71
CA LEU A 107 5.53 6.59 -1.26
C LEU A 107 4.43 5.91 -0.42
N GLY A 108 3.33 5.51 -1.06
CA GLY A 108 2.27 4.73 -0.41
C GLY A 108 1.48 5.54 0.61
N SER A 109 1.06 4.86 1.67
CA SER A 109 0.28 5.40 2.77
C SER A 109 0.81 4.94 4.13
N GLY A 110 0.54 5.72 5.16
CA GLY A 110 0.72 5.36 6.56
C GLY A 110 -0.63 5.15 7.25
N TRP A 111 -0.59 4.96 8.56
CA TRP A 111 -1.78 4.95 9.39
C TRP A 111 -2.32 6.37 9.58
N ASN A 112 -3.58 6.47 10.00
CA ASN A 112 -4.26 7.75 10.21
C ASN A 112 -5.09 7.68 11.50
N SER A 113 -4.77 8.52 12.46
CA SER A 113 -5.56 8.65 13.71
C SER A 113 -6.94 9.24 13.49
N GLN A 114 -7.20 9.78 12.31
CA GLN A 114 -8.44 10.50 11.95
C GLN A 114 -8.79 11.66 12.89
N GLY A 115 -7.79 12.19 13.61
CA GLY A 115 -7.96 13.25 14.58
C GLY A 115 -8.68 12.81 15.86
N VAL A 116 -8.83 11.51 16.11
CA VAL A 116 -9.41 11.02 17.36
C VAL A 116 -8.43 11.24 18.50
N PRO A 117 -8.80 12.01 19.54
CA PRO A 117 -7.93 12.33 20.67
C PRO A 117 -7.30 11.10 21.31
N GLY A 118 -6.02 11.21 21.66
CA GLY A 118 -5.24 10.18 22.34
C GLY A 118 -4.80 8.99 21.46
N THR A 119 -5.24 8.93 20.20
CA THR A 119 -4.88 7.82 19.30
C THR A 119 -3.39 7.78 19.02
N ASP A 120 -2.76 8.93 18.75
CA ASP A 120 -1.32 9.03 18.45
C ASP A 120 -0.46 8.61 19.66
N GLU A 121 -0.97 8.77 20.89
CA GLU A 121 -0.25 8.52 22.15
C GLU A 121 -0.48 7.09 22.66
N HIS A 122 -1.69 6.56 22.54
CA HIS A 122 -2.13 5.36 23.25
C HIS A 122 -2.48 4.18 22.34
N ALA A 123 -2.62 4.40 21.02
CA ALA A 123 -2.94 3.30 20.11
C ALA A 123 -1.70 2.70 19.43
N TYR A 124 -1.82 1.43 19.08
CA TYR A 124 -0.86 0.69 18.27
C TYR A 124 -1.38 0.55 16.84
N GLU A 125 -0.53 0.80 15.87
CA GLU A 125 -0.86 0.64 14.44
C GLU A 125 -0.09 -0.55 13.84
N ILE A 126 -0.64 -1.10 12.76
CA ILE A 126 -0.03 -2.18 11.99
C ILE A 126 0.11 -1.85 10.50
N ALA A 127 0.16 -0.55 10.18
CA ALA A 127 0.38 -0.10 8.81
C ALA A 127 1.85 -0.24 8.37
N GLY A 128 2.77 -0.36 9.34
CA GLY A 128 4.19 -0.51 9.09
C GLY A 128 4.89 -1.43 10.09
N ARG A 129 6.13 -1.80 9.76
CA ARG A 129 6.96 -2.67 10.60
C ARG A 129 7.21 -2.11 12.01
N PRO A 130 7.53 -0.81 12.19
CA PRO A 130 7.77 -0.27 13.53
C PRO A 130 6.55 -0.38 14.45
N GLY A 131 5.35 -0.07 13.94
CA GLY A 131 4.11 -0.20 14.71
C GLY A 131 3.78 -1.64 15.05
N ALA A 132 3.92 -2.55 14.10
CA ALA A 132 3.71 -3.99 14.33
C ALA A 132 4.67 -4.55 15.39
N LEU A 133 5.93 -4.12 15.43
CA LEU A 133 6.89 -4.54 16.45
C LEU A 133 6.54 -3.98 17.84
N ARG A 134 6.13 -2.71 17.94
CA ARG A 134 5.63 -2.14 19.21
C ARG A 134 4.39 -2.89 19.72
N LEU A 135 3.46 -3.23 18.83
CA LEU A 135 2.30 -4.03 19.22
C LEU A 135 2.71 -5.44 19.67
N ARG A 136 3.65 -6.09 18.98
CA ARG A 136 4.20 -7.40 19.36
C ARG A 136 4.74 -7.39 20.80
N GLU A 137 5.56 -6.40 21.12
CA GLU A 137 6.12 -6.22 22.46
C GLU A 137 5.01 -6.00 23.50
N ARG A 138 4.03 -5.15 23.19
CA ARG A 138 2.89 -4.91 24.08
C ARG A 138 2.09 -6.17 24.34
N LEU A 139 1.71 -6.91 23.29
CA LEU A 139 0.93 -8.14 23.42
C LEU A 139 1.68 -9.21 24.22
N ALA A 140 3.00 -9.33 24.03
CA ALA A 140 3.84 -10.27 24.79
C ALA A 140 3.86 -9.96 26.31
N GLY A 141 3.75 -8.70 26.70
CA GLY A 141 3.75 -8.25 28.09
C GLY A 141 2.37 -8.30 28.77
N LEU A 142 1.28 -8.66 28.07
CA LEU A 142 -0.06 -8.73 28.64
C LEU A 142 -0.28 -10.06 29.38
N GLY A 143 -0.89 -9.97 30.58
CA GLY A 143 -1.36 -11.15 31.32
C GLY A 143 -2.69 -11.70 30.78
N ALA A 144 -3.04 -12.92 31.20
CA ALA A 144 -4.31 -13.55 30.86
C ALA A 144 -5.51 -12.69 31.30
N GLY A 145 -6.56 -12.64 30.50
CA GLY A 145 -7.75 -11.82 30.72
C GLY A 145 -7.55 -10.33 30.42
N ALA A 146 -6.36 -9.91 29.94
CA ALA A 146 -6.17 -8.51 29.59
C ALA A 146 -7.00 -8.12 28.35
N PRO A 147 -7.77 -7.01 28.43
CA PRO A 147 -8.62 -6.58 27.33
C PRO A 147 -7.79 -5.96 26.18
N VAL A 148 -8.04 -6.40 24.95
CA VAL A 148 -7.46 -5.85 23.73
C VAL A 148 -8.58 -5.40 22.83
N VAL A 149 -8.60 -4.11 22.47
CA VAL A 149 -9.64 -3.56 21.59
C VAL A 149 -9.05 -3.22 20.23
N VAL A 150 -9.55 -3.90 19.19
CA VAL A 150 -9.21 -3.58 17.79
C VAL A 150 -10.27 -2.62 17.24
N ILE A 151 -9.82 -1.49 16.72
CA ILE A 151 -10.69 -0.45 16.17
C ILE A 151 -10.71 -0.56 14.65
N GLY A 152 -11.88 -0.86 14.06
CA GLY A 152 -12.10 -0.88 12.63
C GLY A 152 -12.57 -2.23 12.08
N GLY A 153 -13.70 -2.22 11.37
CA GLY A 153 -14.33 -3.41 10.74
C GLY A 153 -13.87 -3.69 9.31
N GLY A 154 -12.80 -3.04 8.85
CA GLY A 154 -12.19 -3.31 7.55
C GLY A 154 -11.35 -4.59 7.54
N LEU A 155 -10.79 -4.93 6.35
CA LEU A 155 -10.00 -6.17 6.19
C LEU A 155 -8.86 -6.27 7.21
N THR A 156 -8.14 -5.17 7.44
CA THR A 156 -7.00 -5.09 8.37
C THR A 156 -7.43 -5.36 9.82
N GLY A 157 -8.55 -4.76 10.26
CA GLY A 157 -9.06 -4.96 11.63
C GLY A 157 -9.54 -6.38 11.88
N LEU A 158 -10.22 -6.98 10.90
CA LEU A 158 -10.66 -8.37 10.97
C LEU A 158 -9.46 -9.34 11.05
N GLU A 159 -8.43 -9.11 10.21
CA GLU A 159 -7.20 -9.90 10.23
C GLU A 159 -6.45 -9.74 11.56
N ALA A 160 -6.35 -8.51 12.09
CA ALA A 160 -5.69 -8.25 13.36
C ALA A 160 -6.41 -8.90 14.54
N ALA A 161 -7.73 -8.68 14.66
CA ALA A 161 -8.52 -9.23 15.77
C ALA A 161 -8.48 -10.77 15.79
N THR A 162 -8.63 -11.40 14.63
CA THR A 162 -8.64 -12.87 14.54
C THR A 162 -7.26 -13.48 14.76
N GLU A 163 -6.19 -12.84 14.28
CA GLU A 163 -4.81 -13.30 14.51
C GLU A 163 -4.42 -13.16 15.98
N ILE A 164 -4.80 -12.05 16.65
CA ILE A 164 -4.55 -11.85 18.09
C ILE A 164 -5.30 -12.92 18.89
N ALA A 165 -6.59 -13.10 18.66
CA ALA A 165 -7.40 -14.06 19.40
C ALA A 165 -6.94 -15.52 19.19
N GLU A 166 -6.48 -15.89 17.98
CA GLU A 166 -5.98 -17.24 17.72
C GLU A 166 -4.61 -17.49 18.35
N THR A 167 -3.72 -16.48 18.37
CA THR A 167 -2.36 -16.62 18.91
C THR A 167 -2.29 -16.41 20.44
N ARG A 168 -3.20 -15.61 20.98
CA ARG A 168 -3.33 -15.31 22.40
C ARG A 168 -4.77 -15.54 22.88
N PRO A 169 -5.21 -16.82 22.93
CA PRO A 169 -6.57 -17.19 23.37
C PRO A 169 -6.84 -16.91 24.84
N ASP A 170 -5.81 -16.52 25.59
CA ASP A 170 -5.87 -16.07 26.98
C ASP A 170 -6.26 -14.59 27.13
N LEU A 171 -6.30 -13.79 26.04
CA LEU A 171 -6.68 -12.37 26.06
C LEU A 171 -8.16 -12.18 25.76
N ASP A 172 -8.75 -11.12 26.32
CA ASP A 172 -10.11 -10.72 26.01
C ASP A 172 -10.10 -9.77 24.81
N VAL A 173 -10.33 -10.32 23.60
CA VAL A 173 -10.28 -9.54 22.36
C VAL A 173 -11.66 -9.01 22.01
N ALA A 174 -11.74 -7.69 21.77
CA ALA A 174 -12.93 -7.01 21.29
C ALA A 174 -12.65 -6.29 19.96
N LEU A 175 -13.67 -6.20 19.10
CA LEU A 175 -13.64 -5.47 17.84
C LEU A 175 -14.70 -4.37 17.87
N ALA A 176 -14.29 -3.11 17.87
CA ALA A 176 -15.18 -1.95 17.81
C ALA A 176 -15.28 -1.43 16.37
N ILE A 177 -16.51 -1.35 15.84
CA ILE A 177 -16.78 -0.97 14.46
C ILE A 177 -17.88 0.08 14.37
N ARG A 178 -17.69 1.09 13.53
CA ARG A 178 -18.62 2.21 13.35
C ARG A 178 -19.94 1.78 12.68
N GLY A 179 -19.90 0.83 11.78
CA GLY A 179 -21.07 0.26 11.06
C GLY A 179 -21.45 -1.12 11.56
N GLY A 180 -22.12 -1.89 10.73
CA GLY A 180 -22.42 -3.29 10.98
C GLY A 180 -21.28 -4.23 10.56
N LEU A 181 -21.14 -5.35 11.25
CA LEU A 181 -20.12 -6.36 10.95
C LEU A 181 -20.33 -6.96 9.56
N GLY A 182 -19.36 -6.72 8.68
CA GLY A 182 -19.38 -7.30 7.35
C GLY A 182 -20.40 -6.68 6.39
N ASP A 183 -20.78 -5.42 6.57
CA ASP A 183 -21.75 -4.72 5.70
C ASP A 183 -21.35 -4.73 4.22
N THR A 184 -20.06 -4.78 3.94
CA THR A 184 -19.52 -4.84 2.58
C THR A 184 -19.48 -6.26 2.00
N PHE A 185 -19.85 -7.30 2.75
CA PHE A 185 -19.81 -8.69 2.31
C PHE A 185 -21.18 -9.24 1.95
N SER A 186 -21.20 -10.34 1.19
CA SER A 186 -22.42 -11.10 0.93
C SER A 186 -23.01 -11.68 2.22
N PRO A 187 -24.30 -12.04 2.24
CA PRO A 187 -24.91 -12.71 3.39
C PRO A 187 -24.13 -13.95 3.85
N LYS A 188 -23.62 -14.76 2.88
CA LYS A 188 -22.77 -15.93 3.17
C LYS A 188 -21.45 -15.54 3.84
N GLY A 189 -20.77 -14.51 3.32
CA GLY A 189 -19.52 -14.01 3.88
C GLY A 189 -19.73 -13.46 5.30
N ARG A 190 -20.78 -12.68 5.50
CA ARG A 190 -21.14 -12.12 6.81
C ARG A 190 -21.46 -13.20 7.84
N GLN A 191 -22.23 -14.22 7.45
CA GLN A 191 -22.57 -15.35 8.34
C GLN A 191 -21.30 -16.12 8.77
N HIS A 192 -20.41 -16.39 7.80
CA HIS A 192 -19.13 -17.06 8.09
C HIS A 192 -18.26 -16.21 9.02
N LEU A 193 -18.16 -14.91 8.77
CA LEU A 193 -17.40 -13.98 9.63
C LEU A 193 -17.91 -14.01 11.07
N ARG A 194 -19.24 -13.86 11.28
CA ARG A 194 -19.84 -13.94 12.62
C ARG A 194 -19.52 -15.25 13.32
N LYS A 195 -19.60 -16.37 12.59
CA LYS A 195 -19.30 -17.70 13.13
C LYS A 195 -17.84 -17.81 13.59
N VAL A 196 -16.89 -17.32 12.79
CA VAL A 196 -15.46 -17.38 13.13
C VAL A 196 -15.14 -16.49 14.32
N LEU A 197 -15.63 -15.24 14.36
CA LEU A 197 -15.41 -14.33 15.48
C LEU A 197 -15.98 -14.90 16.80
N ALA A 198 -17.18 -15.48 16.76
CA ALA A 198 -17.78 -16.13 17.91
C ALA A 198 -16.98 -17.37 18.37
N HIS A 199 -16.44 -18.16 17.42
CA HIS A 199 -15.59 -19.32 17.74
C HIS A 199 -14.26 -18.91 18.40
N LEU A 200 -13.71 -17.77 17.99
CA LEU A 200 -12.48 -17.20 18.59
C LEU A 200 -12.73 -16.40 19.87
N GLY A 201 -13.97 -16.33 20.35
CA GLY A 201 -14.31 -15.58 21.57
C GLY A 201 -14.25 -14.05 21.40
N ILE A 202 -14.24 -13.54 20.19
CA ILE A 202 -14.11 -12.10 19.95
C ILE A 202 -15.45 -11.41 20.18
N THR A 203 -15.47 -10.45 21.11
CA THR A 203 -16.63 -9.58 21.36
C THR A 203 -16.72 -8.51 20.27
N VAL A 204 -17.86 -8.36 19.63
CA VAL A 204 -18.07 -7.37 18.55
C VAL A 204 -19.00 -6.26 19.03
N HIS A 205 -18.50 -5.02 19.03
CA HIS A 205 -19.24 -3.81 19.27
C HIS A 205 -19.58 -3.15 17.93
N GLU A 206 -20.77 -3.45 17.40
CA GLU A 206 -21.30 -2.82 16.18
C GLU A 206 -21.85 -1.43 16.48
N HIS A 207 -21.85 -0.54 15.48
CA HIS A 207 -22.33 0.85 15.59
C HIS A 207 -21.60 1.67 16.67
N SER A 208 -20.40 1.28 17.00
CA SER A 208 -19.56 1.84 18.07
C SER A 208 -18.43 2.67 17.45
N ALA A 209 -18.72 3.94 17.13
CA ALA A 209 -17.73 4.90 16.66
C ALA A 209 -16.87 5.36 17.85
N VAL A 210 -15.56 5.08 17.81
CA VAL A 210 -14.62 5.52 18.85
C VAL A 210 -14.35 7.00 18.69
N THR A 211 -14.46 7.76 19.80
CA THR A 211 -14.29 9.21 19.87
C THR A 211 -13.10 9.64 20.73
N ALA A 212 -12.54 8.75 21.56
CA ALA A 212 -11.32 9.00 22.30
C ALA A 212 -10.61 7.68 22.61
N VAL A 213 -9.27 7.74 22.68
CA VAL A 213 -8.40 6.63 23.09
C VAL A 213 -7.60 7.10 24.30
N GLU A 214 -7.66 6.33 25.37
CA GLU A 214 -6.92 6.58 26.60
C GLU A 214 -5.95 5.40 26.87
N ALA A 215 -5.11 5.53 27.88
CA ALA A 215 -4.10 4.53 28.19
C ALA A 215 -4.69 3.15 28.57
N ASP A 216 -5.91 3.12 29.13
CA ASP A 216 -6.55 1.92 29.69
C ASP A 216 -7.97 1.67 29.15
N ARG A 217 -8.47 2.49 28.23
CA ARG A 217 -9.82 2.36 27.68
C ARG A 217 -9.97 3.09 26.34
N VAL A 218 -11.06 2.81 25.66
CA VAL A 218 -11.56 3.61 24.54
C VAL A 218 -12.99 4.06 24.82
N THR A 219 -13.34 5.27 24.40
CA THR A 219 -14.69 5.84 24.54
C THR A 219 -15.36 5.90 23.18
N THR A 220 -16.62 5.49 23.13
CA THR A 220 -17.45 5.51 21.91
C THR A 220 -18.42 6.70 21.91
N ALA A 221 -19.01 7.00 20.77
CA ALA A 221 -19.88 8.18 20.57
C ALA A 221 -21.16 8.16 21.42
N ASP A 222 -21.62 6.97 21.84
CA ASP A 222 -22.76 6.79 22.76
C ASP A 222 -22.36 6.92 24.25
N GLY A 223 -21.08 7.23 24.53
CA GLY A 223 -20.54 7.35 25.87
C GLY A 223 -20.11 6.02 26.52
N THR A 224 -20.20 4.91 25.79
CA THR A 224 -19.72 3.60 26.32
C THR A 224 -18.20 3.63 26.46
N SER A 225 -17.70 3.17 27.60
CA SER A 225 -16.27 2.99 27.86
C SER A 225 -15.91 1.53 27.77
N LEU A 226 -14.99 1.16 26.88
CA LEU A 226 -14.47 -0.19 26.70
C LEU A 226 -13.07 -0.26 27.31
N PRO A 227 -12.84 -1.06 28.37
CA PRO A 227 -11.49 -1.29 28.90
C PRO A 227 -10.54 -1.80 27.82
N SER A 228 -9.31 -1.31 27.79
CA SER A 228 -8.32 -1.67 26.78
C SER A 228 -6.91 -1.59 27.35
N ALA A 229 -6.29 -2.73 27.58
CA ALA A 229 -4.87 -2.80 27.91
C ALA A 229 -3.98 -2.59 26.65
N ALA A 230 -4.52 -2.84 25.45
CA ALA A 230 -3.89 -2.52 24.18
C ALA A 230 -4.95 -2.16 23.15
N THR A 231 -4.93 -0.93 22.66
CA THR A 231 -5.82 -0.46 21.60
C THR A 231 -5.11 -0.56 20.24
N VAL A 232 -5.65 -1.38 19.33
CA VAL A 232 -5.09 -1.58 17.98
C VAL A 232 -5.91 -0.78 16.98
N TRP A 233 -5.30 0.26 16.40
CA TRP A 233 -5.96 1.17 15.47
C TRP A 233 -5.77 0.72 14.03
N THR A 234 -6.86 0.37 13.34
CA THR A 234 -6.83 -0.12 11.96
C THR A 234 -7.74 0.67 11.01
N THR A 235 -8.21 1.84 11.46
CA THR A 235 -9.13 2.67 10.67
C THR A 235 -8.38 3.69 9.83
N GLY A 236 -8.53 3.58 8.51
CA GLY A 236 -8.05 4.56 7.57
C GLY A 236 -6.55 4.53 7.31
N PHE A 237 -6.22 4.99 6.11
CA PHE A 237 -4.84 5.26 5.69
C PHE A 237 -4.73 6.73 5.31
N ALA A 238 -3.56 7.33 5.51
CA ALA A 238 -3.22 8.65 5.02
C ALA A 238 -2.04 8.54 4.06
N VAL A 239 -2.11 9.24 2.94
CA VAL A 239 -0.96 9.36 2.05
C VAL A 239 0.06 10.33 2.64
N HIS A 240 1.30 10.22 2.18
CA HIS A 240 2.37 11.09 2.65
C HIS A 240 2.10 12.55 2.26
N PRO A 241 2.28 13.52 3.18
CA PRO A 241 1.93 14.93 2.94
C PRO A 241 2.83 15.60 1.88
N ILE A 242 3.95 14.98 1.47
CA ILE A 242 4.90 15.52 0.50
C ILE A 242 4.21 15.92 -0.81
N ALA A 243 3.30 15.09 -1.35
CA ALA A 243 2.61 15.41 -2.60
C ALA A 243 1.76 16.70 -2.48
N LYS A 244 1.08 16.87 -1.34
CA LYS A 244 0.27 18.07 -1.06
C LYS A 244 1.11 19.35 -0.93
N ALA A 245 2.38 19.23 -0.57
CA ALA A 245 3.33 20.34 -0.46
C ALA A 245 3.99 20.73 -1.81
N THR A 246 3.60 20.08 -2.90
CA THR A 246 4.10 20.36 -4.27
C THR A 246 3.07 21.10 -5.10
N ALA A 247 3.44 21.44 -6.36
CA ALA A 247 2.50 21.94 -7.36
C ALA A 247 1.72 20.84 -8.10
N LEU A 248 1.77 19.58 -7.63
CA LEU A 248 0.97 18.49 -8.18
C LEU A 248 -0.51 18.68 -7.83
N GLU A 249 -1.38 18.38 -8.77
CA GLU A 249 -2.80 18.29 -8.49
C GLU A 249 -3.09 17.06 -7.62
N VAL A 250 -3.67 17.31 -6.45
CA VAL A 250 -4.00 16.27 -5.47
C VAL A 250 -5.48 16.34 -5.09
N SER A 251 -6.04 15.20 -4.69
CA SER A 251 -7.39 15.11 -4.13
C SER A 251 -7.45 15.70 -2.71
N ASP A 252 -8.65 15.82 -2.16
CA ASP A 252 -8.87 16.22 -0.76
C ASP A 252 -8.14 15.30 0.23
N THR A 253 -8.00 14.02 -0.13
CA THR A 253 -7.25 13.01 0.65
C THR A 253 -5.73 13.05 0.42
N GLY A 254 -5.22 13.96 -0.43
CA GLY A 254 -3.81 14.14 -0.73
C GLY A 254 -3.23 13.20 -1.78
N GLN A 255 -4.05 12.37 -2.42
CA GLN A 255 -3.62 11.48 -3.50
C GLN A 255 -3.40 12.29 -4.80
N ILE A 256 -2.31 12.01 -5.50
CA ILE A 256 -2.01 12.65 -6.79
C ILE A 256 -3.04 12.21 -7.84
N VAL A 257 -3.68 13.17 -8.50
CA VAL A 257 -4.65 12.91 -9.56
C VAL A 257 -3.90 12.44 -10.81
N VAL A 258 -4.28 11.27 -11.35
CA VAL A 258 -3.62 10.68 -12.52
C VAL A 258 -4.59 10.34 -13.64
N ASP A 259 -4.06 10.32 -14.85
CA ASP A 259 -4.76 9.84 -16.05
C ASP A 259 -4.75 8.30 -16.14
N GLY A 260 -5.38 7.76 -17.20
CA GLY A 260 -5.41 6.32 -17.44
C GLY A 260 -4.04 5.66 -17.70
N ALA A 261 -2.99 6.44 -17.92
CA ALA A 261 -1.60 5.98 -18.03
C ALA A 261 -0.81 6.09 -16.73
N MET A 262 -1.47 6.42 -15.61
CA MET A 262 -0.90 6.70 -14.29
C MET A 262 -0.03 7.97 -14.26
N ARG A 263 -0.13 8.84 -15.24
CA ARG A 263 0.60 10.09 -15.33
C ARG A 263 -0.18 11.19 -14.63
N SER A 264 0.51 12.04 -13.85
CA SER A 264 -0.10 13.21 -13.22
C SER A 264 -0.77 14.10 -14.27
N VAL A 265 -1.99 14.54 -13.97
CA VAL A 265 -2.75 15.44 -14.86
C VAL A 265 -2.14 16.84 -14.93
N SER A 266 -1.38 17.24 -13.91
CA SER A 266 -0.74 18.57 -13.84
C SER A 266 0.71 18.59 -14.31
N HIS A 267 1.45 17.46 -14.22
CA HIS A 267 2.89 17.39 -14.53
C HIS A 267 3.20 16.11 -15.31
N PRO A 268 3.47 16.20 -16.63
CA PRO A 268 3.60 15.04 -17.51
C PRO A 268 4.82 14.16 -17.27
N ASP A 269 5.82 14.66 -16.54
CA ASP A 269 7.03 13.91 -16.18
C ASP A 269 6.86 13.11 -14.89
N VAL A 270 5.71 13.27 -14.19
CA VAL A 270 5.42 12.61 -12.91
C VAL A 270 4.33 11.56 -13.10
N TYR A 271 4.59 10.36 -12.60
CA TYR A 271 3.64 9.25 -12.53
C TYR A 271 3.39 8.93 -11.06
N ALA A 272 2.15 8.64 -10.69
CA ALA A 272 1.84 8.20 -9.33
C ALA A 272 1.14 6.85 -9.34
N ILE A 273 1.47 6.00 -8.35
CA ILE A 273 1.01 4.61 -8.29
C ILE A 273 0.69 4.17 -6.85
N GLY A 274 -0.13 3.15 -6.74
CA GLY A 274 -0.54 2.59 -5.45
C GLY A 274 -1.39 3.56 -4.64
N ASP A 275 -1.22 3.52 -3.32
CA ASP A 275 -2.04 4.32 -2.40
C ASP A 275 -1.87 5.83 -2.59
N ALA A 276 -0.73 6.27 -3.14
CA ALA A 276 -0.42 7.68 -3.37
C ALA A 276 -1.15 8.28 -4.58
N ALA A 277 -1.79 7.46 -5.42
CA ALA A 277 -2.48 7.90 -6.63
C ALA A 277 -4.00 7.84 -6.49
N LEU A 278 -4.70 8.88 -6.94
CA LEU A 278 -6.13 8.84 -7.19
C LEU A 278 -6.37 8.30 -8.58
N VAL A 279 -6.66 7.01 -8.67
CA VAL A 279 -6.93 6.32 -9.92
C VAL A 279 -8.42 6.05 -10.05
N GLN A 280 -9.03 6.51 -11.13
CA GLN A 280 -10.43 6.20 -11.42
C GLN A 280 -10.57 4.74 -11.88
N GLY A 281 -11.42 4.03 -11.17
CA GLY A 281 -11.78 2.65 -11.46
C GLY A 281 -13.13 2.53 -12.18
N PRO A 282 -13.63 1.29 -12.35
CA PRO A 282 -14.95 1.04 -12.93
C PRO A 282 -16.08 1.72 -12.14
N GLY A 283 -17.04 2.29 -12.87
CA GLY A 283 -18.20 2.99 -12.27
C GLY A 283 -17.86 4.35 -11.68
N ASP A 284 -16.81 4.99 -12.19
CA ASP A 284 -16.33 6.31 -11.75
C ASP A 284 -16.02 6.40 -10.24
N LYS A 285 -15.58 5.28 -9.67
CA LYS A 285 -15.16 5.20 -8.28
C LYS A 285 -13.64 5.12 -8.18
N PRO A 286 -13.02 5.83 -7.22
CA PRO A 286 -11.60 5.67 -6.95
C PRO A 286 -11.25 4.23 -6.57
N LEU A 287 -10.09 3.75 -7.01
CA LEU A 287 -9.57 2.47 -6.55
C LEU A 287 -9.21 2.53 -5.08
N ARG A 288 -9.43 1.41 -4.36
CA ARG A 288 -9.04 1.28 -2.95
C ARG A 288 -7.52 1.33 -2.78
N MET A 289 -7.07 1.90 -1.68
CA MET A 289 -5.69 1.73 -1.20
C MET A 289 -5.44 0.28 -0.82
N SER A 290 -4.83 -0.49 -1.74
CA SER A 290 -4.56 -1.92 -1.53
C SER A 290 -3.50 -2.43 -2.50
N CYS A 291 -2.81 -3.53 -2.17
CA CYS A 291 -1.89 -4.17 -3.10
C CYS A 291 -2.61 -4.73 -4.36
N ALA A 292 -3.89 -5.05 -4.25
CA ALA A 292 -4.70 -5.56 -5.37
C ALA A 292 -4.86 -4.51 -6.49
N SER A 293 -4.98 -3.23 -6.15
CA SER A 293 -4.99 -2.12 -7.10
C SER A 293 -3.58 -1.60 -7.39
N GLY A 294 -2.72 -1.59 -6.38
CA GLY A 294 -1.39 -0.99 -6.48
C GLY A 294 -0.46 -1.69 -7.46
N ILE A 295 -0.35 -3.02 -7.45
CA ILE A 295 0.55 -3.76 -8.36
C ILE A 295 0.17 -3.55 -9.84
N PRO A 296 -1.12 -3.65 -10.25
CA PRO A 296 -1.52 -3.32 -11.62
C PRO A 296 -1.20 -1.87 -12.03
N THR A 297 -1.39 -0.88 -11.14
CA THR A 297 -1.02 0.52 -11.44
C THR A 297 0.48 0.67 -11.65
N ALA A 298 1.31 -0.05 -10.87
CA ALA A 298 2.75 -0.05 -11.05
C ALA A 298 3.18 -0.60 -12.40
N TRP A 299 2.55 -1.67 -12.86
CA TRP A 299 2.82 -2.24 -14.18
C TRP A 299 2.39 -1.29 -15.31
N GLN A 300 1.23 -0.65 -15.15
CA GLN A 300 0.71 0.29 -16.14
C GLN A 300 1.58 1.54 -16.25
N ALA A 301 2.01 2.13 -15.12
CA ALA A 301 2.93 3.26 -15.13
C ALA A 301 4.27 2.92 -15.79
N ALA A 302 4.87 1.78 -15.42
CA ALA A 302 6.13 1.33 -16.00
C ALA A 302 6.03 1.09 -17.51
N ASP A 303 4.95 0.46 -17.97
CA ASP A 303 4.69 0.25 -19.41
C ASP A 303 4.39 1.57 -20.14
N SER A 304 3.72 2.52 -19.48
CA SER A 304 3.44 3.85 -20.01
C SER A 304 4.72 4.67 -20.19
N ILE A 305 5.58 4.72 -19.17
CA ILE A 305 6.89 5.36 -19.26
C ILE A 305 7.72 4.73 -20.37
N ALA A 306 7.80 3.39 -20.39
CA ALA A 306 8.57 2.69 -21.42
C ALA A 306 8.02 2.97 -22.83
N ALA A 307 6.70 2.99 -23.02
CA ALA A 307 6.09 3.31 -24.30
C ALA A 307 6.40 4.74 -24.72
N THR A 308 6.23 5.72 -23.83
CA THR A 308 6.55 7.13 -24.10
C THR A 308 8.00 7.31 -24.54
N LEU A 309 8.95 6.71 -23.79
CA LEU A 309 10.38 6.83 -24.09
C LEU A 309 10.81 6.10 -25.37
N THR A 310 10.07 5.08 -25.80
CA THR A 310 10.39 4.28 -27.00
C THR A 310 9.52 4.59 -28.20
N GLY A 311 8.75 5.69 -28.18
CA GLY A 311 7.88 6.13 -29.28
C GLY A 311 6.63 5.29 -29.46
N GLY A 312 6.23 4.50 -28.44
CA GLY A 312 5.01 3.70 -28.45
C GLY A 312 3.80 4.43 -27.85
N LYS A 313 2.63 3.82 -27.95
CA LYS A 313 1.43 4.30 -27.26
C LYS A 313 1.38 3.72 -25.83
N PRO A 314 1.15 4.54 -24.80
CA PRO A 314 0.91 4.05 -23.44
C PRO A 314 -0.29 3.09 -23.42
N PRO A 315 -0.20 1.96 -22.70
CA PRO A 315 -1.34 1.07 -22.54
C PRO A 315 -2.39 1.73 -21.64
N THR A 316 -3.65 1.53 -21.95
CA THR A 316 -4.78 1.89 -21.10
C THR A 316 -5.56 0.62 -20.80
N VAL A 317 -5.15 -0.08 -19.74
CA VAL A 317 -5.82 -1.31 -19.31
C VAL A 317 -6.79 -0.97 -18.19
N PRO A 318 -8.10 -1.23 -18.35
CA PRO A 318 -9.05 -1.00 -17.26
C PRO A 318 -8.71 -1.86 -16.04
N LEU A 319 -8.51 -1.21 -14.92
CA LEU A 319 -8.28 -1.90 -13.65
C LEU A 319 -9.62 -2.40 -13.10
N ARG A 320 -9.65 -3.66 -12.64
CA ARG A 320 -10.87 -4.33 -12.18
C ARG A 320 -10.59 -5.12 -10.92
N TYR A 321 -11.58 -5.18 -10.05
CA TYR A 321 -11.56 -6.10 -8.92
C TYR A 321 -12.17 -7.45 -9.30
N PHE A 322 -11.78 -8.50 -8.58
CA PHE A 322 -12.32 -9.86 -8.71
C PHE A 322 -12.76 -10.41 -7.35
N ASN A 323 -11.99 -10.11 -6.32
CA ASN A 323 -12.27 -10.55 -4.96
C ASN A 323 -11.64 -9.64 -3.91
N GLN A 324 -12.11 -9.81 -2.69
CA GLN A 324 -11.48 -9.35 -1.46
C GLN A 324 -11.10 -10.60 -0.67
N CYS A 325 -9.83 -10.74 -0.28
CA CYS A 325 -9.34 -11.90 0.44
C CYS A 325 -8.87 -11.51 1.84
N ILE A 326 -9.38 -12.22 2.84
CA ILE A 326 -9.17 -11.95 4.26
C ILE A 326 -8.73 -13.24 4.94
N SER A 327 -7.67 -13.20 5.75
CA SER A 327 -7.38 -14.24 6.73
C SER A 327 -8.21 -14.00 7.99
N LEU A 328 -8.73 -15.06 8.57
CA LEU A 328 -9.47 -15.06 9.82
C LEU A 328 -8.74 -15.98 10.80
N GLY A 329 -7.55 -15.56 11.23
CA GLY A 329 -6.56 -16.43 11.82
C GLY A 329 -5.83 -17.27 10.76
N ARG A 330 -5.17 -18.36 11.17
CA ARG A 330 -4.31 -19.19 10.28
C ARG A 330 -5.06 -20.30 9.56
N ARG A 331 -6.21 -20.72 10.08
CA ARG A 331 -6.95 -21.88 9.60
C ARG A 331 -8.25 -21.54 8.88
N GLU A 332 -8.70 -20.31 9.01
CA GLU A 332 -9.95 -19.83 8.44
C GLU A 332 -9.68 -18.63 7.51
N GLY A 333 -10.56 -18.42 6.54
CA GLY A 333 -10.49 -17.29 5.63
C GLY A 333 -11.81 -17.01 4.95
N LEU A 334 -11.88 -15.85 4.32
CA LEU A 334 -13.00 -15.41 3.52
C LEU A 334 -12.49 -14.79 2.22
N ILE A 335 -12.89 -15.35 1.09
CA ILE A 335 -12.69 -14.76 -0.23
C ILE A 335 -14.07 -14.32 -0.71
N GLN A 336 -14.34 -13.04 -0.61
CA GLN A 336 -15.56 -12.44 -1.12
C GLN A 336 -15.34 -12.08 -2.60
N TYR A 337 -16.06 -12.73 -3.50
CA TYR A 337 -16.06 -12.33 -4.91
C TYR A 337 -16.81 -11.02 -5.09
N VAL A 338 -16.30 -10.17 -5.96
CA VAL A 338 -16.83 -8.83 -6.21
C VAL A 338 -17.00 -8.57 -7.70
N THR A 339 -17.84 -7.60 -8.03
CA THR A 339 -17.94 -7.03 -9.37
C THR A 339 -16.70 -6.22 -9.71
N ALA A 340 -16.54 -5.81 -10.97
CA ALA A 340 -15.41 -5.00 -11.40
C ALA A 340 -15.26 -3.68 -10.59
N ASP A 341 -16.39 -3.12 -10.13
CA ASP A 341 -16.48 -1.90 -9.30
C ASP A 341 -16.55 -2.20 -7.78
N ASP A 342 -16.05 -3.38 -7.35
CA ASP A 342 -15.85 -3.77 -5.96
C ASP A 342 -17.14 -3.97 -5.12
N ARG A 343 -18.27 -4.26 -5.73
CA ARG A 343 -19.50 -4.63 -5.00
C ARG A 343 -19.55 -6.14 -4.78
N ALA A 344 -19.85 -6.56 -3.54
CA ALA A 344 -19.95 -7.98 -3.21
C ALA A 344 -21.04 -8.69 -4.05
N VAL A 345 -20.66 -9.82 -4.64
CA VAL A 345 -21.62 -10.76 -5.24
C VAL A 345 -21.99 -11.85 -4.22
N ARG A 346 -23.05 -12.62 -4.49
CA ARG A 346 -23.52 -13.66 -3.54
C ARG A 346 -22.47 -14.74 -3.26
N ALA A 347 -21.57 -15.00 -4.21
CA ALA A 347 -20.56 -16.04 -4.10
C ALA A 347 -19.43 -15.63 -3.13
N ALA A 348 -19.08 -16.54 -2.24
CA ALA A 348 -17.91 -16.42 -1.38
C ALA A 348 -17.30 -17.81 -1.13
N LEU A 349 -15.96 -17.88 -1.09
CA LEU A 349 -15.22 -19.04 -0.61
C LEU A 349 -14.85 -18.80 0.86
N THR A 350 -15.05 -19.82 1.71
CA THR A 350 -14.87 -19.71 3.16
C THR A 350 -14.07 -20.90 3.69
N GLY A 351 -13.58 -20.80 4.91
CA GLY A 351 -12.91 -21.90 5.60
C GLY A 351 -11.46 -22.07 5.18
N ARG A 352 -10.92 -23.27 5.39
CA ARG A 352 -9.52 -23.62 5.12
C ARG A 352 -9.08 -23.37 3.67
N LEU A 353 -9.93 -23.61 2.71
CA LEU A 353 -9.61 -23.35 1.29
C LEU A 353 -9.45 -21.86 1.02
N ALA A 354 -10.24 -21.01 1.67
CA ALA A 354 -10.07 -19.57 1.58
C ALA A 354 -8.78 -19.10 2.27
N ALA A 355 -8.41 -19.69 3.41
CA ALA A 355 -7.14 -19.41 4.08
C ALA A 355 -5.94 -19.78 3.18
N LEU A 356 -5.97 -20.96 2.55
CA LEU A 356 -4.93 -21.39 1.60
C LEU A 356 -4.85 -20.45 0.39
N TYR A 357 -5.97 -20.07 -0.18
CA TYR A 357 -6.02 -19.11 -1.29
C TYR A 357 -5.39 -17.77 -0.89
N LYS A 358 -5.78 -17.22 0.27
CA LYS A 358 -5.19 -15.96 0.79
C LYS A 358 -3.68 -16.09 0.96
N GLU A 359 -3.20 -17.19 1.54
CA GLU A 359 -1.78 -17.43 1.72
C GLU A 359 -1.03 -17.49 0.37
N LEU A 360 -1.60 -18.15 -0.65
CA LEU A 360 -1.04 -18.19 -2.00
C LEU A 360 -1.00 -16.79 -2.64
N VAL A 361 -2.02 -15.97 -2.45
CA VAL A 361 -2.05 -14.58 -2.92
C VAL A 361 -0.94 -13.76 -2.26
N CYS A 362 -0.79 -13.86 -0.94
CA CYS A 362 0.28 -13.14 -0.21
C CYS A 362 1.67 -13.61 -0.65
N LYS A 363 1.90 -14.92 -0.77
CA LYS A 363 3.16 -15.49 -1.27
C LYS A 363 3.45 -15.07 -2.71
N GLY A 364 2.44 -15.10 -3.56
CA GLY A 364 2.55 -14.68 -4.96
C GLY A 364 2.90 -13.20 -5.10
N ALA A 365 2.26 -12.34 -4.32
CA ALA A 365 2.58 -10.92 -4.30
C ALA A 365 4.03 -10.66 -3.81
N ALA A 366 4.44 -11.30 -2.72
CA ALA A 366 5.80 -11.19 -2.20
C ALA A 366 6.85 -11.76 -3.16
N TRP A 367 6.53 -12.91 -3.81
CA TRP A 367 7.40 -13.48 -4.85
C TRP A 367 7.54 -12.56 -6.05
N GLY A 368 6.43 -11.96 -6.52
CA GLY A 368 6.44 -11.05 -7.66
C GLY A 368 7.29 -9.81 -7.41
N VAL A 369 7.27 -9.27 -6.19
CA VAL A 369 8.12 -8.15 -5.78
C VAL A 369 9.57 -8.60 -5.62
N ALA A 370 9.83 -9.76 -4.99
CA ALA A 370 11.16 -10.32 -4.82
C ALA A 370 11.83 -10.76 -6.15
N ASN A 371 11.03 -10.92 -7.21
CA ASN A 371 11.50 -11.22 -8.55
C ASN A 371 11.04 -10.11 -9.52
N PRO A 372 11.56 -8.89 -9.39
CA PRO A 372 11.02 -7.71 -10.07
C PRO A 372 11.07 -7.81 -11.60
N THR A 373 11.88 -8.69 -12.14
CA THR A 373 11.93 -9.03 -13.58
C THR A 373 11.14 -10.29 -13.94
N PHE A 374 10.50 -10.96 -12.97
CA PHE A 374 9.80 -12.25 -13.12
C PHE A 374 10.66 -13.37 -13.71
N GLY A 375 12.00 -13.30 -13.61
CA GLY A 375 12.92 -14.26 -14.21
C GLY A 375 12.81 -14.39 -15.75
N LEU A 376 12.02 -13.53 -16.39
CA LEU A 376 11.82 -13.57 -17.82
C LEU A 376 12.93 -12.78 -18.53
N PRO A 377 13.36 -13.22 -19.75
CA PRO A 377 14.34 -12.47 -20.50
C PRO A 377 13.89 -11.03 -20.75
N PRO A 378 14.80 -10.07 -20.64
CA PRO A 378 14.46 -8.66 -20.83
C PRO A 378 14.10 -8.40 -22.31
N LYS A 379 12.96 -7.75 -22.54
CA LYS A 379 12.59 -7.21 -23.87
C LYS A 379 12.90 -5.71 -23.89
N ARG A 380 14.18 -5.35 -23.83
CA ARG A 380 14.65 -3.98 -23.74
C ARG A 380 14.57 -3.29 -25.08
N ARG A 381 13.90 -2.14 -25.10
CA ARG A 381 13.80 -1.27 -26.28
C ARG A 381 14.72 -0.06 -26.11
N PRO A 382 15.32 0.47 -27.21
CA PRO A 382 16.08 1.70 -27.16
C PRO A 382 15.15 2.89 -26.93
N VAL A 383 15.64 3.89 -26.22
CA VAL A 383 14.97 5.19 -26.07
C VAL A 383 15.08 5.96 -27.37
N VAL A 384 13.97 6.47 -27.88
CA VAL A 384 13.96 7.36 -29.05
C VAL A 384 14.38 8.74 -28.56
N GLN A 385 15.57 9.20 -28.99
CA GLN A 385 15.98 10.57 -28.75
C GLN A 385 15.01 11.49 -29.49
N ASN A 386 14.18 12.25 -28.77
CA ASN A 386 13.44 13.36 -29.36
C ASN A 386 14.49 14.36 -29.86
N ARG A 387 14.74 14.37 -31.18
CA ARG A 387 15.33 15.52 -31.84
C ARG A 387 14.34 16.66 -31.61
N THR A 388 14.68 17.61 -30.76
CA THR A 388 14.00 18.92 -30.73
C THR A 388 13.89 19.40 -32.18
N PRO A 389 12.68 19.74 -32.69
CA PRO A 389 12.60 20.34 -34.01
C PRO A 389 13.52 21.57 -34.02
N ALA A 390 14.50 21.60 -34.92
CA ALA A 390 15.30 22.78 -35.12
C ALA A 390 14.32 23.93 -35.37
N THR A 391 14.38 24.95 -34.52
CA THR A 391 13.66 26.21 -34.72
C THR A 391 13.95 26.67 -36.16
N ALA A 392 12.93 26.69 -37.01
CA ALA A 392 13.06 27.24 -38.34
C ALA A 392 13.51 28.70 -38.19
N PRO A 393 14.53 29.17 -38.93
CA PRO A 393 14.93 30.55 -38.89
C PRO A 393 13.74 31.41 -39.34
N LEU A 394 13.41 32.41 -38.52
CA LEU A 394 12.45 33.45 -38.91
C LEU A 394 12.96 34.06 -40.25
N ALA A 395 12.15 33.90 -41.28
CA ALA A 395 12.37 34.59 -42.54
C ALA A 395 12.29 36.10 -42.27
N GLU A 396 13.40 36.79 -42.35
CA GLU A 396 13.42 38.25 -42.45
C GLU A 396 12.66 38.66 -43.72
N SER A 397 11.51 39.28 -43.51
CA SER A 397 10.80 39.96 -44.60
C SER A 397 11.46 41.29 -44.83
N ALA A 398 12.04 41.43 -46.05
CA ALA A 398 12.43 42.71 -46.65
C ALA A 398 11.21 43.52 -47.03
#